data_9c442bd878ead52bd051b106f69f4f92
#
_entry.id   9c442bd878ead52bd051b106f69f4f92
#
_cell.length_a   1.000
_cell.length_b   1.000
_cell.length_c   1.000
_cell.angle_alpha   90.00
_cell.angle_beta   90.00
_cell.angle_gamma   90.00
#
_symmetry.space_group_name_H-M   'P 1'
#
loop_
_entity.id
_entity.type
_entity.pdbx_description
1 polymer ?
#
loop_
_entity_poly.entity_id
_entity_poly.type
_entity_poly.pdbx_seq_one_letter_code
_entity_poly.pdbx_strand_id
1 'polypeptide(L)'
;KDRTIKPADVFSLSFTPINSGNFGFFYSYVNDNDFLYIGYDSSSKWYWQNGSGSYGSLNGDFETPENGKEMTFSVTMSREALTVTVNGISGTTNNQNAGNWLETNAGKGHPGVMVKTANQSLKFADAKVNETACMEDTWEFAKDRDGQSQSSEYINLATVSGTVTAKDGGAALKGATVRFGSKSAKTDDNGAYQIEDVEVGTYTAAASCPGYEAITQEVEVQDAAEGENVFNFTLSEKTPIDLKNYKSIESDYMKVYVGPNFPVVARYEVKGKDDVYFRGNESDLAKVNTVVINGKEITPEVKAKIEGAKASYEMTLKYEGEDEETKININMNMTVEISVKDNDLTWEITKIDRKEGTDKIASIDIPQLNLLSVDQVEENASFAGAVKSTDTKKSGDKFITFDDGFVAQKSVGYVYGFLTNKNLSAGLFSNSEAEDDLRVIMNSGADTMSLTSAQWYYEAGDKGGQA
;
A
#
# COMPACT_ATOMS: atom_id res chain seq x y z
N LYS A 1 -1.17 -16.04 -8.10
CA LYS A 1 -1.55 -16.92 -9.24
C LYS A 1 -2.25 -18.15 -8.68
N ASP A 2 -3.36 -18.47 -9.27
CA ASP A 2 -4.27 -19.53 -8.86
C ASP A 2 -3.61 -20.91 -8.90
N ARG A 3 -3.59 -21.58 -7.76
CA ARG A 3 -3.16 -22.96 -7.72
C ARG A 3 -4.23 -23.86 -8.32
N THR A 4 -3.92 -24.48 -9.43
CA THR A 4 -4.80 -25.45 -10.08
C THR A 4 -4.58 -26.86 -9.52
N ILE A 5 -5.66 -27.64 -9.43
CA ILE A 5 -5.61 -29.04 -9.02
C ILE A 5 -5.01 -29.89 -10.13
N LYS A 6 -4.03 -30.71 -9.79
CA LYS A 6 -3.45 -31.76 -10.67
C LYS A 6 -3.98 -33.14 -10.26
N PRO A 7 -3.92 -34.15 -11.13
CA PRO A 7 -4.23 -35.51 -10.74
C PRO A 7 -3.46 -35.96 -9.51
N ALA A 8 -4.13 -36.61 -8.58
CA ALA A 8 -3.64 -37.07 -7.29
C ALA A 8 -3.32 -35.99 -6.23
N ASP A 9 -3.53 -34.72 -6.52
CA ASP A 9 -3.51 -33.71 -5.47
C ASP A 9 -4.56 -33.99 -4.40
N VAL A 10 -4.27 -33.63 -3.16
CA VAL A 10 -5.19 -33.74 -2.03
C VAL A 10 -5.65 -32.35 -1.66
N PHE A 11 -6.96 -32.10 -1.81
CA PHE A 11 -7.58 -30.89 -1.25
C PHE A 11 -8.16 -31.22 0.12
N SER A 12 -7.84 -30.44 1.15
CA SER A 12 -8.29 -30.65 2.52
C SER A 12 -8.65 -29.31 3.21
N LEU A 13 -9.57 -29.39 4.16
CA LEU A 13 -9.95 -28.26 5.03
C LEU A 13 -10.62 -28.77 6.31
N SER A 14 -10.75 -27.89 7.33
CA SER A 14 -11.74 -28.05 8.39
C SER A 14 -12.98 -27.21 8.09
N PHE A 15 -14.16 -27.65 8.54
CA PHE A 15 -15.40 -26.90 8.36
C PHE A 15 -16.37 -27.08 9.52
N THR A 16 -17.20 -26.08 9.75
CA THR A 16 -18.25 -26.10 10.77
C THR A 16 -19.55 -25.63 10.16
N PRO A 17 -20.58 -26.52 10.02
CA PRO A 17 -21.90 -26.08 9.62
C PRO A 17 -22.49 -25.14 10.70
N ILE A 18 -23.00 -23.99 10.30
CA ILE A 18 -23.68 -23.06 11.23
C ILE A 18 -25.18 -23.20 11.08
N ASN A 19 -25.64 -23.40 9.86
CA ASN A 19 -27.00 -23.70 9.53
C ASN A 19 -26.98 -24.77 8.45
N SER A 20 -27.14 -26.03 8.85
CA SER A 20 -26.89 -27.18 8.00
C SER A 20 -28.03 -27.48 7.02
N GLY A 21 -27.70 -27.86 5.83
CA GLY A 21 -28.66 -28.31 4.84
C GLY A 21 -28.01 -28.74 3.52
N ASN A 22 -27.48 -27.81 2.79
CA ASN A 22 -26.88 -28.06 1.47
C ASN A 22 -25.60 -27.25 1.29
N PHE A 23 -24.47 -27.91 1.39
CA PHE A 23 -23.15 -27.33 1.18
C PHE A 23 -22.23 -28.35 0.52
N GLY A 24 -21.03 -27.91 0.14
CA GLY A 24 -20.00 -28.82 -0.32
C GLY A 24 -18.75 -28.10 -0.83
N PHE A 25 -17.91 -28.91 -1.44
CA PHE A 25 -16.55 -28.53 -1.76
C PHE A 25 -16.27 -28.90 -3.22
N PHE A 26 -15.76 -27.95 -3.97
CA PHE A 26 -15.21 -28.25 -5.28
C PHE A 26 -13.83 -28.86 -5.11
N TYR A 27 -13.63 -30.04 -5.65
CA TYR A 27 -12.27 -30.53 -5.86
C TYR A 27 -11.62 -29.75 -6.98
N SER A 28 -12.37 -29.45 -8.04
CA SER A 28 -11.91 -28.62 -9.12
C SER A 28 -13.09 -27.88 -9.74
N TYR A 29 -12.97 -26.58 -9.91
CA TYR A 29 -13.94 -25.72 -10.59
C TYR A 29 -13.24 -24.92 -11.68
N VAL A 30 -13.66 -25.06 -12.91
CA VAL A 30 -13.21 -24.30 -14.07
C VAL A 30 -14.28 -23.25 -14.44
N ASN A 31 -15.52 -23.70 -14.58
CA ASN A 31 -16.72 -22.90 -14.83
C ASN A 31 -17.99 -23.76 -14.54
N ASP A 32 -19.17 -23.19 -14.73
CA ASP A 32 -20.45 -23.84 -14.41
C ASP A 32 -20.72 -25.14 -15.18
N ASN A 33 -20.04 -25.40 -16.28
CA ASN A 33 -20.15 -26.62 -17.09
C ASN A 33 -19.00 -27.59 -16.83
N ASP A 34 -17.91 -27.13 -16.18
CA ASP A 34 -16.69 -27.91 -15.97
C ASP A 34 -16.25 -27.82 -14.51
N PHE A 35 -16.81 -28.71 -13.70
CA PHE A 35 -16.46 -28.83 -12.28
C PHE A 35 -16.56 -30.24 -11.77
N LEU A 36 -15.90 -30.52 -10.66
CA LEU A 36 -16.12 -31.70 -9.81
C LEU A 36 -16.41 -31.25 -8.39
N TYR A 37 -17.57 -31.56 -7.90
CA TYR A 37 -18.13 -31.12 -6.63
C TYR A 37 -18.45 -32.30 -5.73
N ILE A 38 -18.12 -32.18 -4.46
CA ILE A 38 -18.49 -33.11 -3.40
C ILE A 38 -19.46 -32.40 -2.47
N GLY A 39 -20.69 -32.80 -2.46
CA GLY A 39 -21.77 -32.18 -1.72
C GLY A 39 -22.31 -33.01 -0.59
N TYR A 40 -22.93 -32.33 0.37
CA TYR A 40 -23.77 -32.91 1.38
C TYR A 40 -25.16 -32.28 1.32
N ASP A 41 -26.19 -33.08 1.34
CA ASP A 41 -27.55 -32.65 1.65
C ASP A 41 -28.24 -33.66 2.60
N SER A 42 -29.29 -33.19 3.30
CA SER A 42 -30.00 -34.03 4.31
C SER A 42 -30.67 -35.25 3.74
N SER A 43 -31.04 -35.27 2.45
CA SER A 43 -31.70 -36.37 1.75
C SER A 43 -30.73 -37.31 1.05
N SER A 44 -29.75 -36.77 0.34
CA SER A 44 -28.81 -37.56 -0.48
C SER A 44 -27.53 -37.92 0.29
N LYS A 45 -27.33 -37.33 1.49
CA LYS A 45 -26.12 -37.51 2.27
C LYS A 45 -24.89 -36.97 1.50
N TRP A 46 -23.75 -37.63 1.57
CA TRP A 46 -22.57 -37.26 0.82
C TRP A 46 -22.64 -37.80 -0.61
N TYR A 47 -22.45 -36.93 -1.58
CA TYR A 47 -22.52 -37.26 -3.02
C TYR A 47 -21.45 -36.49 -3.79
N TRP A 48 -21.18 -36.94 -5.00
CA TRP A 48 -20.37 -36.21 -5.97
C TRP A 48 -21.23 -35.82 -7.19
N GLN A 49 -20.81 -34.73 -7.84
CA GLN A 49 -21.43 -34.21 -9.04
C GLN A 49 -20.38 -33.57 -9.94
N ASN A 50 -20.55 -33.71 -11.27
CA ASN A 50 -19.70 -32.96 -12.22
C ASN A 50 -20.53 -32.00 -13.08
N GLY A 51 -19.85 -31.13 -13.81
CA GLY A 51 -20.48 -30.12 -14.67
C GLY A 51 -21.25 -30.70 -15.87
N SER A 52 -20.97 -31.93 -16.28
CA SER A 52 -21.71 -32.59 -17.34
C SER A 52 -23.05 -33.22 -16.88
N GLY A 53 -23.42 -33.03 -15.61
CA GLY A 53 -24.69 -33.53 -15.06
C GLY A 53 -24.61 -34.94 -14.48
N SER A 54 -23.46 -35.61 -14.48
CA SER A 54 -23.30 -36.90 -13.81
C SER A 54 -23.18 -36.69 -12.31
N TYR A 55 -23.80 -37.54 -11.53
CA TYR A 55 -23.75 -37.54 -10.07
C TYR A 55 -23.83 -38.94 -9.50
N GLY A 56 -23.45 -39.11 -8.24
CA GLY A 56 -23.56 -40.39 -7.54
C GLY A 56 -23.29 -40.30 -6.05
N SER A 57 -23.77 -41.27 -5.30
CA SER A 57 -23.49 -41.38 -3.87
C SER A 57 -22.03 -41.77 -3.62
N LEU A 58 -21.52 -41.39 -2.50
CA LEU A 58 -20.21 -41.83 -1.98
C LEU A 58 -20.44 -43.03 -1.05
N ASN A 59 -19.66 -44.07 -1.25
CA ASN A 59 -19.70 -45.27 -0.42
C ASN A 59 -18.80 -45.09 0.80
N GLY A 60 -19.38 -44.76 1.96
CA GLY A 60 -18.66 -44.59 3.23
C GLY A 60 -19.66 -44.32 4.36
N ASP A 61 -19.36 -44.81 5.55
CA ASP A 61 -20.17 -44.61 6.75
C ASP A 61 -19.85 -43.22 7.37
N PHE A 62 -19.98 -42.17 6.58
CA PHE A 62 -19.67 -40.82 6.99
C PHE A 62 -20.59 -40.32 8.11
N GLU A 63 -20.02 -39.57 9.04
CA GLU A 63 -20.79 -38.83 10.03
C GLU A 63 -21.74 -37.82 9.35
N THR A 64 -22.93 -37.67 9.93
CA THR A 64 -23.84 -36.58 9.55
C THR A 64 -23.33 -35.27 10.10
N PRO A 65 -23.12 -34.25 9.26
CA PRO A 65 -22.73 -32.93 9.75
C PRO A 65 -23.75 -32.31 10.70
N GLU A 66 -23.28 -31.81 11.83
CA GLU A 66 -24.07 -31.15 12.87
C GLU A 66 -23.68 -29.68 13.01
N ASN A 67 -24.69 -28.83 13.26
CA ASN A 67 -24.46 -27.40 13.45
C ASN A 67 -23.52 -27.14 14.66
N GLY A 68 -22.52 -26.29 14.47
CA GLY A 68 -21.56 -25.91 15.48
C GLY A 68 -20.45 -26.94 15.76
N LYS A 69 -20.50 -28.14 15.11
CA LYS A 69 -19.47 -29.15 15.25
C LYS A 69 -18.45 -29.01 14.13
N GLU A 70 -17.18 -28.82 14.49
CA GLU A 70 -16.08 -28.81 13.54
C GLU A 70 -15.82 -30.22 13.00
N MET A 71 -15.59 -30.30 11.70
CA MET A 71 -15.31 -31.54 10.97
C MET A 71 -14.10 -31.32 10.05
N THR A 72 -13.39 -32.42 9.76
CA THR A 72 -12.33 -32.39 8.75
C THR A 72 -12.83 -32.99 7.44
N PHE A 73 -12.35 -32.48 6.33
CA PHE A 73 -12.68 -32.94 4.98
C PHE A 73 -11.39 -33.02 4.16
N SER A 74 -11.27 -34.08 3.40
CA SER A 74 -10.29 -34.13 2.32
C SER A 74 -10.82 -34.91 1.12
N VAL A 75 -10.32 -34.57 -0.04
CA VAL A 75 -10.65 -35.25 -1.28
C VAL A 75 -9.42 -35.36 -2.17
N THR A 76 -9.25 -36.54 -2.77
CA THR A 76 -8.26 -36.77 -3.82
C THR A 76 -8.90 -37.56 -4.94
N MET A 77 -8.32 -37.42 -6.11
CA MET A 77 -8.82 -38.09 -7.29
C MET A 77 -7.68 -38.63 -8.13
N SER A 78 -7.81 -39.89 -8.49
CA SER A 78 -7.01 -40.53 -9.52
C SER A 78 -7.89 -40.82 -10.75
N ARG A 79 -7.27 -41.31 -11.80
CA ARG A 79 -7.97 -41.74 -13.00
C ARG A 79 -9.03 -42.86 -12.72
N GLU A 80 -8.80 -43.64 -11.67
CA GLU A 80 -9.60 -44.82 -11.36
C GLU A 80 -10.61 -44.58 -10.24
N ALA A 81 -10.37 -43.66 -9.33
CA ALA A 81 -11.21 -43.46 -8.15
C ALA A 81 -11.18 -42.01 -7.64
N LEU A 82 -12.32 -41.55 -7.13
CA LEU A 82 -12.47 -40.42 -6.25
C LEU A 82 -12.50 -40.93 -4.81
N THR A 83 -11.65 -40.43 -3.98
CA THR A 83 -11.58 -40.74 -2.53
C THR A 83 -11.91 -39.52 -1.72
N VAL A 84 -12.91 -39.59 -0.87
CA VAL A 84 -13.33 -38.54 0.06
C VAL A 84 -13.15 -39.05 1.47
N THR A 85 -12.61 -38.21 2.36
CA THR A 85 -12.44 -38.52 3.77
C THR A 85 -13.10 -37.42 4.61
N VAL A 86 -14.00 -37.82 5.52
CA VAL A 86 -14.66 -36.93 6.47
C VAL A 86 -14.42 -37.47 7.87
N ASN A 87 -13.83 -36.66 8.74
CA ASN A 87 -13.44 -37.06 10.12
C ASN A 87 -12.68 -38.40 10.17
N GLY A 88 -11.76 -38.60 9.22
CA GLY A 88 -10.98 -39.84 9.13
C GLY A 88 -11.71 -41.05 8.53
N ILE A 89 -12.98 -40.96 8.22
CA ILE A 89 -13.75 -42.03 7.53
C ILE A 89 -13.65 -41.81 6.03
N SER A 90 -13.11 -42.74 5.30
CA SER A 90 -12.93 -42.64 3.85
C SER A 90 -14.01 -43.43 3.10
N GLY A 91 -14.47 -42.82 2.01
CA GLY A 91 -15.33 -43.45 1.03
C GLY A 91 -14.77 -43.23 -0.37
N THR A 92 -14.97 -44.20 -1.24
CA THR A 92 -14.48 -44.13 -2.62
C THR A 92 -15.58 -44.41 -3.60
N THR A 93 -15.46 -43.83 -4.78
CA THR A 93 -16.30 -44.22 -5.92
C THR A 93 -15.42 -44.36 -7.16
N ASN A 94 -15.62 -45.45 -7.90
CA ASN A 94 -15.01 -45.62 -9.20
C ASN A 94 -15.83 -44.86 -10.23
N ASN A 95 -15.22 -43.92 -10.92
CA ASN A 95 -15.92 -43.13 -11.90
C ASN A 95 -15.04 -42.74 -13.08
N GLN A 96 -15.21 -43.47 -14.18
CA GLN A 96 -14.48 -43.23 -15.42
C GLN A 96 -14.76 -41.84 -16.01
N ASN A 97 -15.97 -41.31 -15.82
CA ASN A 97 -16.31 -39.97 -16.33
C ASN A 97 -15.53 -38.89 -15.58
N ALA A 98 -15.33 -39.06 -14.29
CA ALA A 98 -14.53 -38.14 -13.49
C ALA A 98 -13.04 -38.26 -13.84
N GLY A 99 -12.53 -39.47 -14.11
CA GLY A 99 -11.15 -39.67 -14.59
C GLY A 99 -10.92 -38.98 -15.93
N ASN A 100 -11.82 -39.11 -16.87
CA ASN A 100 -11.73 -38.44 -18.16
C ASN A 100 -11.80 -36.89 -18.02
N TRP A 101 -12.61 -36.40 -17.10
CA TRP A 101 -12.72 -34.99 -16.83
C TRP A 101 -11.38 -34.44 -16.29
N LEU A 102 -10.77 -35.13 -15.35
CA LEU A 102 -9.45 -34.75 -14.81
C LEU A 102 -8.36 -34.74 -15.88
N GLU A 103 -8.30 -35.73 -16.75
CA GLU A 103 -7.34 -35.75 -17.86
C GLU A 103 -7.52 -34.55 -18.77
N THR A 104 -8.77 -34.16 -19.05
CA THR A 104 -9.07 -33.03 -19.93
C THR A 104 -8.81 -31.69 -19.28
N ASN A 105 -9.04 -31.57 -17.98
CA ASN A 105 -9.02 -30.30 -17.23
C ASN A 105 -7.90 -30.21 -16.19
N ALA A 106 -7.02 -31.19 -16.10
CA ALA A 106 -5.89 -31.19 -15.17
C ALA A 106 -5.07 -29.91 -15.29
N GLY A 107 -4.84 -29.26 -14.16
CA GLY A 107 -4.15 -27.97 -14.13
C GLY A 107 -4.98 -26.75 -14.54
N LYS A 108 -6.29 -26.88 -14.70
CA LYS A 108 -7.17 -25.77 -15.06
C LYS A 108 -8.20 -25.40 -13.99
N GLY A 109 -8.59 -26.33 -13.15
CA GLY A 109 -9.63 -26.10 -12.16
C GLY A 109 -9.06 -25.80 -10.77
N HIS A 110 -9.86 -25.08 -9.97
CA HIS A 110 -9.50 -24.64 -8.62
C HIS A 110 -10.39 -25.32 -7.58
N PRO A 111 -9.87 -25.70 -6.40
CA PRO A 111 -10.74 -26.16 -5.31
C PRO A 111 -11.56 -24.99 -4.75
N GLY A 112 -12.67 -25.29 -4.09
CA GLY A 112 -13.56 -24.24 -3.59
C GLY A 112 -14.58 -24.75 -2.59
N VAL A 113 -15.29 -23.82 -1.96
CA VAL A 113 -16.36 -24.06 -1.02
C VAL A 113 -17.66 -23.45 -1.54
N MET A 114 -18.79 -24.17 -1.40
CA MET A 114 -20.10 -23.69 -1.85
C MET A 114 -21.18 -23.99 -0.84
N VAL A 115 -22.06 -23.02 -0.64
CA VAL A 115 -23.36 -23.20 0.05
C VAL A 115 -24.46 -23.05 -0.98
N LYS A 116 -25.25 -24.09 -1.17
CA LYS A 116 -26.22 -24.17 -2.29
C LYS A 116 -27.52 -23.42 -2.06
N THR A 117 -27.90 -23.18 -0.82
CA THR A 117 -29.25 -22.68 -0.50
C THR A 117 -29.12 -21.37 0.29
N ALA A 118 -29.90 -20.37 -0.05
CA ALA A 118 -30.12 -19.19 0.75
C ALA A 118 -30.44 -19.55 2.21
N ASN A 119 -29.94 -18.77 3.15
CA ASN A 119 -30.09 -19.01 4.58
C ASN A 119 -29.26 -20.16 5.19
N GLN A 120 -28.27 -20.65 4.48
CA GLN A 120 -27.30 -21.58 5.05
C GLN A 120 -25.95 -20.90 5.26
N SER A 121 -25.25 -21.33 6.29
CA SER A 121 -23.96 -20.78 6.67
C SER A 121 -22.99 -21.92 6.94
N LEU A 122 -21.78 -21.76 6.46
CA LEU A 122 -20.67 -22.68 6.66
C LEU A 122 -19.44 -21.86 7.02
N LYS A 123 -18.75 -22.26 8.07
CA LYS A 123 -17.43 -21.76 8.42
C LYS A 123 -16.40 -22.80 7.97
N PHE A 124 -15.28 -22.38 7.40
CA PHE A 124 -14.18 -23.26 7.10
C PHE A 124 -12.84 -22.63 7.44
N ALA A 125 -11.83 -23.47 7.64
CA ALA A 125 -10.45 -23.07 7.95
C ALA A 125 -9.47 -24.11 7.42
N ASP A 126 -8.18 -23.80 7.43
CA ASP A 126 -7.08 -24.69 7.07
C ASP A 126 -7.20 -25.31 5.67
N ALA A 127 -7.74 -24.56 4.71
CA ALA A 127 -7.84 -25.05 3.34
C ALA A 127 -6.48 -25.20 2.67
N LYS A 128 -6.16 -26.43 2.25
CA LYS A 128 -4.84 -26.80 1.71
C LYS A 128 -4.95 -27.65 0.46
N VAL A 129 -3.96 -27.53 -0.40
CA VAL A 129 -3.68 -28.49 -1.47
C VAL A 129 -2.28 -29.05 -1.23
N ASN A 130 -2.18 -30.37 -1.02
CA ASN A 130 -0.91 -31.04 -0.68
C ASN A 130 -0.15 -30.37 0.48
N GLU A 131 -0.83 -30.13 1.61
CA GLU A 131 -0.33 -29.47 2.81
C GLU A 131 0.05 -27.98 2.65
N THR A 132 -0.15 -27.38 1.49
CA THR A 132 0.08 -25.95 1.26
C THR A 132 -1.24 -25.21 1.34
N ALA A 133 -1.31 -24.15 2.16
CA ALA A 133 -2.47 -23.29 2.28
C ALA A 133 -2.89 -22.73 0.90
N CYS A 134 -4.19 -22.76 0.59
CA CYS A 134 -4.72 -22.36 -0.71
C CYS A 134 -5.87 -21.35 -0.63
N MET A 135 -6.39 -21.06 0.56
CA MET A 135 -7.42 -20.06 0.83
C MET A 135 -7.12 -19.36 2.15
N GLU A 136 -7.64 -18.13 2.32
CA GLU A 136 -7.55 -17.42 3.60
C GLU A 136 -8.19 -18.21 4.74
N ASP A 137 -7.59 -18.18 5.91
CA ASP A 137 -8.11 -18.81 7.10
C ASP A 137 -9.40 -18.14 7.56
N THR A 138 -10.38 -18.98 7.93
CA THR A 138 -11.66 -18.58 8.53
C THR A 138 -12.58 -17.72 7.66
N TRP A 139 -13.24 -18.36 6.71
CA TRP A 139 -14.39 -17.79 6.00
C TRP A 139 -15.69 -18.24 6.64
N GLU A 140 -16.61 -17.28 6.83
CA GLU A 140 -17.99 -17.51 7.22
C GLU A 140 -18.91 -17.01 6.10
N PHE A 141 -19.67 -17.91 5.47
CA PHE A 141 -20.70 -17.52 4.51
C PHE A 141 -21.95 -17.09 5.27
N ALA A 142 -22.17 -15.77 5.33
CA ALA A 142 -23.25 -15.20 6.10
C ALA A 142 -24.59 -15.17 5.33
N LYS A 143 -25.66 -15.32 6.09
CA LYS A 143 -27.06 -15.45 5.68
C LYS A 143 -27.63 -14.32 4.81
N ASP A 144 -27.08 -13.14 4.90
CA ASP A 144 -27.63 -11.87 4.37
C ASP A 144 -27.04 -11.47 3.02
N ARG A 145 -26.27 -12.35 2.38
CA ARG A 145 -25.67 -12.10 1.06
C ARG A 145 -26.33 -12.91 -0.04
N ASP A 146 -27.64 -12.92 -0.05
CA ASP A 146 -28.45 -13.59 -1.09
C ASP A 146 -28.09 -13.03 -2.47
N GLY A 147 -27.67 -13.90 -3.37
CA GLY A 147 -27.36 -13.55 -4.77
C GLY A 147 -25.97 -12.96 -5.01
N GLN A 148 -25.08 -12.92 -4.03
CA GLN A 148 -23.68 -12.55 -4.25
C GLN A 148 -22.79 -13.80 -4.27
N SER A 149 -22.17 -14.06 -5.42
CA SER A 149 -21.04 -14.99 -5.48
C SER A 149 -19.84 -14.36 -4.77
N GLN A 150 -19.33 -15.01 -3.74
CA GLN A 150 -18.00 -14.71 -3.20
C GLN A 150 -17.02 -15.65 -3.91
N SER A 151 -16.09 -15.07 -4.66
CA SER A 151 -14.91 -15.79 -5.10
C SER A 151 -13.85 -15.62 -4.02
N SER A 152 -13.35 -16.72 -3.45
CA SER A 152 -12.07 -16.69 -2.75
C SER A 152 -10.99 -16.86 -3.80
N GLU A 153 -10.04 -15.93 -3.85
CA GLU A 153 -8.83 -16.11 -4.65
C GLU A 153 -7.90 -17.09 -3.92
N TYR A 154 -7.27 -17.98 -4.68
CA TYR A 154 -6.22 -18.83 -4.15
C TYR A 154 -4.98 -18.02 -3.90
N ILE A 155 -4.51 -18.07 -2.67
CA ILE A 155 -3.26 -17.43 -2.28
C ILE A 155 -2.19 -18.52 -2.30
N ASN A 156 -1.30 -18.49 -3.29
CA ASN A 156 -0.05 -19.23 -3.22
C ASN A 156 0.92 -18.46 -2.35
N LEU A 157 1.38 -19.06 -1.28
CA LEU A 157 2.32 -18.48 -0.34
C LEU A 157 3.72 -19.08 -0.55
N ALA A 158 4.70 -18.23 -0.48
CA ALA A 158 6.10 -18.60 -0.57
C ALA A 158 6.92 -17.95 0.56
N THR A 159 8.06 -18.52 0.86
CA THR A 159 9.06 -17.89 1.72
C THR A 159 10.06 -17.15 0.85
N VAL A 160 10.31 -15.89 1.16
CA VAL A 160 11.35 -15.09 0.54
C VAL A 160 12.50 -14.89 1.52
N SER A 161 13.73 -14.88 1.03
CA SER A 161 14.93 -14.72 1.83
C SER A 161 15.98 -13.90 1.09
N GLY A 162 17.05 -13.54 1.75
CA GLY A 162 18.16 -12.83 1.13
C GLY A 162 19.04 -12.10 2.14
N THR A 163 19.85 -11.18 1.64
CA THR A 163 20.76 -10.37 2.45
C THR A 163 20.65 -8.90 2.10
N VAL A 164 20.93 -8.04 3.09
CA VAL A 164 21.11 -6.60 2.90
C VAL A 164 22.52 -6.21 3.28
N THR A 165 23.21 -5.56 2.35
CA THR A 165 24.62 -5.15 2.51
C THR A 165 24.83 -3.68 2.17
N ALA A 166 25.88 -3.08 2.73
CA ALA A 166 26.33 -1.75 2.33
C ALA A 166 27.01 -1.81 0.96
N LYS A 167 26.79 -0.82 0.12
CA LYS A 167 27.41 -0.71 -1.20
C LYS A 167 28.93 -0.57 -1.09
N ASP A 168 29.38 0.25 -0.16
CA ASP A 168 30.80 0.46 0.08
C ASP A 168 31.31 -0.56 1.09
N GLY A 169 32.19 -1.42 0.61
CA GLY A 169 32.83 -2.46 1.42
C GLY A 169 32.01 -3.74 1.64
N GLY A 170 30.75 -3.81 1.21
CA GLY A 170 29.91 -5.02 1.28
C GLY A 170 29.57 -5.49 2.71
N ALA A 171 29.67 -4.59 3.71
CA ALA A 171 29.36 -4.92 5.10
C ALA A 171 27.88 -5.33 5.26
N ALA A 172 27.64 -6.37 6.07
CA ALA A 172 26.28 -6.79 6.41
C ALA A 172 25.55 -5.70 7.20
N LEU A 173 24.30 -5.40 6.81
CA LEU A 173 23.47 -4.40 7.49
C LEU A 173 22.49 -5.09 8.44
N LYS A 174 22.84 -5.13 9.73
CA LYS A 174 21.98 -5.59 10.81
C LYS A 174 20.81 -4.63 11.04
N GLY A 175 19.62 -5.18 11.26
CA GLY A 175 18.42 -4.39 11.58
C GLY A 175 17.82 -3.64 10.40
N ALA A 176 18.31 -3.85 9.18
CA ALA A 176 17.68 -3.37 7.97
C ALA A 176 16.28 -3.97 7.84
N THR A 177 15.32 -3.19 7.39
CA THR A 177 13.95 -3.65 7.14
C THR A 177 13.77 -3.98 5.67
N VAL A 178 13.33 -5.19 5.37
CA VAL A 178 12.97 -5.64 4.03
C VAL A 178 11.46 -5.87 3.97
N ARG A 179 10.82 -5.45 2.88
CA ARG A 179 9.36 -5.51 2.71
C ARG A 179 8.95 -6.08 1.37
N PHE A 180 7.88 -6.87 1.40
CA PHE A 180 7.13 -7.38 0.25
C PHE A 180 5.64 -7.14 0.50
N GLY A 181 5.10 -6.05 -0.07
CA GLY A 181 3.75 -5.60 0.24
C GLY A 181 3.57 -5.27 1.72
N SER A 182 2.62 -5.93 2.38
CA SER A 182 2.36 -5.78 3.83
C SER A 182 3.30 -6.58 4.72
N LYS A 183 4.03 -7.55 4.17
CA LYS A 183 4.95 -8.43 4.91
C LYS A 183 6.33 -7.79 5.04
N SER A 184 6.98 -7.95 6.18
CA SER A 184 8.34 -7.43 6.39
C SER A 184 9.12 -8.23 7.41
N ALA A 185 10.45 -8.17 7.30
CA ALA A 185 11.38 -8.69 8.31
C ALA A 185 12.55 -7.74 8.53
N LYS A 186 13.21 -7.88 9.67
CA LYS A 186 14.50 -7.23 9.95
C LYS A 186 15.65 -8.22 9.75
N THR A 187 16.75 -7.72 9.23
CA THR A 187 17.95 -8.50 9.04
C THR A 187 18.66 -8.81 10.37
N ASP A 188 19.28 -9.97 10.43
CA ASP A 188 20.12 -10.43 11.54
C ASP A 188 21.53 -9.81 11.53
N ASP A 189 22.44 -10.32 12.38
CA ASP A 189 23.83 -9.87 12.48
C ASP A 189 24.65 -10.08 11.20
N ASN A 190 24.22 -10.97 10.34
CA ASN A 190 24.86 -11.28 9.05
C ASN A 190 24.19 -10.52 7.88
N GLY A 191 23.24 -9.64 8.17
CA GLY A 191 22.43 -8.95 7.17
C GLY A 191 21.40 -9.86 6.49
N ALA A 192 21.18 -11.07 6.99
CA ALA A 192 20.25 -12.02 6.40
C ALA A 192 18.81 -11.79 6.91
N TYR A 193 17.82 -12.04 6.05
CA TYR A 193 16.41 -11.98 6.37
C TYR A 193 15.63 -13.15 5.78
N GLN A 194 14.48 -13.44 6.39
CA GLN A 194 13.48 -14.36 5.88
C GLN A 194 12.09 -13.82 6.18
N ILE A 195 11.19 -13.88 5.18
CA ILE A 195 9.78 -13.51 5.31
C ILE A 195 8.96 -14.69 4.84
N GLU A 196 8.13 -15.21 5.73
CA GLU A 196 7.21 -16.31 5.43
C GLU A 196 5.85 -15.79 4.95
N ASP A 197 5.09 -16.65 4.30
CA ASP A 197 3.72 -16.38 3.84
C ASP A 197 3.62 -15.15 2.92
N VAL A 198 4.56 -14.95 2.04
CA VAL A 198 4.50 -13.95 0.97
C VAL A 198 3.71 -14.52 -0.20
N GLU A 199 2.70 -13.82 -0.66
CA GLU A 199 1.92 -14.25 -1.82
C GLU A 199 2.81 -14.34 -3.07
N VAL A 200 2.55 -15.33 -3.91
CA VAL A 200 3.22 -15.46 -5.22
C VAL A 200 2.74 -14.32 -6.13
N GLY A 201 3.67 -13.64 -6.77
CA GLY A 201 3.35 -12.53 -7.67
C GLY A 201 4.47 -11.51 -7.82
N THR A 202 4.18 -10.42 -8.49
CA THR A 202 5.13 -9.34 -8.72
C THR A 202 5.03 -8.30 -7.60
N TYR A 203 6.18 -7.91 -7.06
CA TYR A 203 6.30 -6.92 -5.98
C TYR A 203 7.29 -5.84 -6.35
N THR A 204 6.99 -4.63 -5.91
CA THR A 204 8.02 -3.62 -5.65
C THR A 204 8.54 -3.89 -4.24
N ALA A 205 9.54 -4.76 -4.12
CA ALA A 205 10.19 -5.02 -2.84
C ALA A 205 11.04 -3.83 -2.42
N ALA A 206 11.12 -3.56 -1.11
CA ALA A 206 11.90 -2.44 -0.59
C ALA A 206 12.84 -2.90 0.53
N ALA A 207 14.02 -2.30 0.58
CA ALA A 207 14.96 -2.45 1.69
C ALA A 207 15.41 -1.09 2.20
N SER A 208 15.43 -0.92 3.53
CA SER A 208 15.83 0.31 4.19
C SER A 208 16.61 0.03 5.47
N CYS A 209 17.55 0.91 5.80
CA CYS A 209 18.35 0.82 7.02
C CYS A 209 18.67 2.25 7.51
N PRO A 210 18.64 2.53 8.84
CA PRO A 210 19.05 3.83 9.36
C PRO A 210 20.45 4.23 8.87
N GLY A 211 20.58 5.44 8.32
CA GLY A 211 21.84 5.95 7.76
C GLY A 211 22.12 5.55 6.31
N TYR A 212 21.25 4.80 5.69
CA TYR A 212 21.37 4.36 4.28
C TYR A 212 20.20 4.84 3.43
N GLU A 213 20.44 5.08 2.14
CA GLU A 213 19.41 5.31 1.14
C GLU A 213 18.61 4.03 0.94
N ALA A 214 17.30 4.10 1.09
CA ALA A 214 16.46 2.95 0.80
C ALA A 214 16.38 2.70 -0.71
N ILE A 215 16.19 1.43 -1.07
CA ILE A 215 16.01 1.05 -2.46
C ILE A 215 14.72 0.26 -2.64
N THR A 216 14.18 0.33 -3.85
CA THR A 216 13.11 -0.54 -4.33
C THR A 216 13.59 -1.34 -5.53
N GLN A 217 13.07 -2.55 -5.65
CA GLN A 217 13.35 -3.46 -6.75
C GLN A 217 12.08 -4.20 -7.16
N GLU A 218 11.78 -4.20 -8.46
CA GLU A 218 10.75 -5.08 -9.00
C GLU A 218 11.23 -6.52 -8.99
N VAL A 219 10.47 -7.38 -8.33
CA VAL A 219 10.81 -8.80 -8.18
C VAL A 219 9.57 -9.67 -8.42
N GLU A 220 9.77 -10.88 -8.90
CA GLU A 220 8.72 -11.89 -9.04
C GLU A 220 8.94 -12.97 -7.98
N VAL A 221 8.00 -13.09 -7.05
CA VAL A 221 7.93 -14.18 -6.06
C VAL A 221 7.24 -15.36 -6.72
N GLN A 222 7.94 -16.48 -6.83
CA GLN A 222 7.48 -17.70 -7.49
C GLN A 222 7.02 -18.75 -6.47
N ASP A 223 6.20 -19.71 -6.93
CA ASP A 223 5.85 -20.87 -6.10
C ASP A 223 7.14 -21.64 -5.69
N ALA A 224 7.21 -22.08 -4.45
CA ALA A 224 8.36 -22.85 -3.93
C ALA A 224 8.69 -24.11 -4.75
N ALA A 225 7.74 -24.63 -5.50
CA ALA A 225 7.97 -25.73 -6.43
C ALA A 225 8.68 -25.31 -7.75
N GLU A 226 8.71 -24.02 -8.06
CA GLU A 226 9.29 -23.47 -9.29
C GLU A 226 10.71 -22.91 -9.09
N GLY A 227 11.12 -22.62 -7.84
CA GLY A 227 12.44 -22.09 -7.53
C GLY A 227 12.59 -21.51 -6.13
N GLU A 228 13.79 -21.04 -5.83
CA GLU A 228 14.09 -20.34 -4.58
C GLU A 228 13.84 -18.84 -4.74
N ASN A 229 13.14 -18.23 -3.78
CA ASN A 229 12.87 -16.79 -3.75
C ASN A 229 13.97 -16.08 -2.93
N VAL A 230 15.13 -15.85 -3.55
CA VAL A 230 16.27 -15.18 -2.91
C VAL A 230 16.49 -13.81 -3.54
N PHE A 231 16.31 -12.73 -2.74
CA PHE A 231 16.47 -11.37 -3.18
C PHE A 231 17.48 -10.63 -2.29
N ASN A 232 18.56 -10.12 -2.88
CA ASN A 232 19.60 -9.41 -2.16
C ASN A 232 19.52 -7.91 -2.45
N PHE A 233 19.75 -7.10 -1.43
CA PHE A 233 19.72 -5.64 -1.53
C PHE A 233 21.06 -5.06 -1.13
N THR A 234 21.47 -4.00 -1.85
CA THR A 234 22.70 -3.27 -1.55
C THR A 234 22.37 -1.80 -1.38
N LEU A 235 22.61 -1.25 -0.20
CA LEU A 235 22.25 0.12 0.17
C LEU A 235 23.49 1.03 0.17
N SER A 236 23.32 2.24 -0.36
CA SER A 236 24.34 3.31 -0.26
C SER A 236 24.16 4.08 1.04
N GLU A 237 25.24 4.49 1.68
CA GLU A 237 25.17 5.40 2.83
C GLU A 237 24.53 6.74 2.44
N LYS A 238 23.68 7.27 3.31
CA LYS A 238 23.13 8.62 3.15
C LYS A 238 24.25 9.64 3.34
N THR A 239 24.38 10.54 2.39
CA THR A 239 25.28 11.69 2.57
C THR A 239 24.63 12.67 3.56
N PRO A 240 25.24 12.95 4.72
CA PRO A 240 24.72 13.92 5.65
C PRO A 240 24.56 15.30 4.99
N ILE A 241 23.46 15.98 5.26
CA ILE A 241 23.28 17.34 4.77
C ILE A 241 24.25 18.30 5.46
N ASP A 242 24.92 19.15 4.68
CA ASP A 242 25.74 20.22 5.24
C ASP A 242 24.89 21.49 5.49
N LEU A 243 24.41 21.63 6.72
CA LEU A 243 23.59 22.77 7.13
C LEU A 243 24.29 24.13 6.99
N LYS A 244 25.61 24.17 6.77
CA LYS A 244 26.32 25.42 6.50
C LYS A 244 25.91 26.08 5.19
N ASN A 245 25.36 25.30 4.26
CA ASN A 245 24.84 25.80 2.99
C ASN A 245 23.48 26.47 3.12
N TYR A 246 22.84 26.38 4.29
CA TYR A 246 21.55 26.98 4.58
C TYR A 246 21.66 28.22 5.44
N LYS A 247 20.59 29.02 5.45
CA LYS A 247 20.39 30.11 6.38
C LYS A 247 19.45 29.66 7.48
N SER A 248 19.41 30.36 8.60
CA SER A 248 18.44 30.03 9.65
C SER A 248 17.59 31.23 10.01
N ILE A 249 16.37 30.94 10.39
CA ILE A 249 15.42 31.81 11.08
C ILE A 249 15.07 31.18 12.42
N GLU A 250 14.78 31.98 13.43
CA GLU A 250 14.70 31.49 14.80
C GLU A 250 13.55 32.14 15.58
N SER A 251 12.87 31.33 16.40
CA SER A 251 12.04 31.79 17.51
C SER A 251 12.75 31.54 18.85
N ASP A 252 12.05 31.71 19.97
CA ASP A 252 12.59 31.35 21.29
C ASP A 252 12.74 29.85 21.46
N TYR A 253 11.96 29.03 20.74
CA TYR A 253 11.84 27.58 20.94
C TYR A 253 12.50 26.76 19.81
N MET A 254 12.55 27.28 18.59
CA MET A 254 13.08 26.52 17.47
C MET A 254 13.99 27.35 16.57
N LYS A 255 14.88 26.63 15.90
CA LYS A 255 15.73 27.12 14.82
C LYS A 255 15.37 26.37 13.54
N VAL A 256 15.08 27.09 12.48
CA VAL A 256 14.68 26.51 11.20
C VAL A 256 15.69 26.87 10.14
N TYR A 257 16.17 25.85 9.45
CA TYR A 257 17.11 26.03 8.33
C TYR A 257 16.32 26.13 7.02
N VAL A 258 16.55 27.20 6.30
CA VAL A 258 15.86 27.54 5.05
C VAL A 258 16.83 27.68 3.89
N GLY A 259 16.35 27.44 2.69
CA GLY A 259 17.16 27.57 1.47
C GLY A 259 17.65 29.00 1.27
N PRO A 260 18.92 29.21 0.89
CA PRO A 260 19.45 30.56 0.67
C PRO A 260 18.89 31.25 -0.57
N ASN A 261 18.43 30.49 -1.56
CA ASN A 261 18.02 30.98 -2.87
C ASN A 261 16.63 30.51 -3.32
N PHE A 262 15.93 29.74 -2.50
CA PHE A 262 14.58 29.24 -2.81
C PHE A 262 13.83 28.94 -1.49
N PRO A 263 12.49 29.14 -1.41
CA PRO A 263 11.72 29.05 -0.17
C PRO A 263 11.47 27.60 0.27
N VAL A 264 12.51 26.85 0.53
CA VAL A 264 12.44 25.49 1.07
C VAL A 264 12.85 25.48 2.52
N VAL A 265 12.29 24.56 3.28
CA VAL A 265 12.70 24.26 4.66
C VAL A 265 13.50 22.99 4.65
N ALA A 266 14.71 23.02 5.19
CA ALA A 266 15.56 21.84 5.33
C ALA A 266 15.31 21.09 6.64
N ARG A 267 15.37 21.81 7.76
CA ARG A 267 15.32 21.21 9.09
C ARG A 267 14.73 22.17 10.11
N TYR A 268 14.03 21.61 11.09
CA TYR A 268 13.53 22.27 12.29
C TYR A 268 14.25 21.69 13.50
N GLU A 269 14.99 22.47 14.25
CA GLU A 269 15.68 22.06 15.48
C GLU A 269 14.99 22.66 16.70
N VAL A 270 14.82 21.86 17.75
CA VAL A 270 14.31 22.34 19.03
C VAL A 270 15.47 22.97 19.83
N LYS A 271 15.37 24.25 20.15
CA LYS A 271 16.42 24.96 20.91
C LYS A 271 16.63 24.32 22.29
N GLY A 272 17.90 24.15 22.65
CA GLY A 272 18.30 23.58 23.93
C GLY A 272 18.08 22.06 24.04
N LYS A 273 17.85 21.39 22.93
CA LYS A 273 17.77 19.92 22.83
C LYS A 273 18.70 19.46 21.73
N ASP A 274 19.70 18.66 22.08
CA ASP A 274 20.60 18.07 21.09
C ASP A 274 19.88 16.91 20.39
N ASP A 275 20.10 16.79 19.09
CA ASP A 275 19.54 15.73 18.23
C ASP A 275 17.99 15.60 18.24
N VAL A 276 17.28 16.66 18.62
CA VAL A 276 15.82 16.75 18.53
C VAL A 276 15.44 17.68 17.38
N TYR A 277 15.07 17.09 16.27
CA TYR A 277 14.76 17.83 15.06
C TYR A 277 13.69 17.12 14.20
N PHE A 278 13.11 17.91 13.30
CA PHE A 278 12.27 17.43 12.20
C PHE A 278 12.90 17.83 10.88
N ARG A 279 12.69 17.02 9.83
CA ARG A 279 13.17 17.33 8.47
C ARG A 279 12.07 17.92 7.61
N GLY A 280 12.48 18.76 6.65
CA GLY A 280 11.69 19.15 5.50
C GLY A 280 12.27 18.53 4.22
N ASN A 281 12.78 19.35 3.31
CA ASN A 281 13.47 18.91 2.08
C ASN A 281 14.97 18.63 2.29
N GLU A 282 15.37 17.98 3.36
CA GLU A 282 16.78 17.81 3.69
C GLU A 282 17.58 17.06 2.62
N SER A 283 16.98 16.02 2.02
CA SER A 283 17.64 15.18 1.01
C SER A 283 17.41 15.62 -0.44
N ASP A 284 16.36 16.41 -0.71
CA ASP A 284 15.92 16.72 -2.08
C ASP A 284 16.04 18.22 -2.44
N LEU A 285 16.73 19.01 -1.64
CA LEU A 285 16.81 20.47 -1.81
C LEU A 285 17.36 20.93 -3.15
N ALA A 286 18.27 20.17 -3.73
CA ALA A 286 18.81 20.49 -5.06
C ALA A 286 17.76 20.36 -6.18
N LYS A 287 16.65 19.66 -5.91
CA LYS A 287 15.56 19.41 -6.88
C LYS A 287 14.43 20.44 -6.76
N VAL A 288 14.32 21.15 -5.65
CA VAL A 288 13.25 22.14 -5.41
C VAL A 288 13.76 23.53 -5.75
N ASN A 289 13.69 23.88 -7.02
CA ASN A 289 14.15 25.15 -7.56
C ASN A 289 13.23 25.70 -8.66
N THR A 290 12.09 25.10 -8.87
CA THR A 290 11.14 25.48 -9.92
C THR A 290 9.75 25.75 -9.36
N VAL A 291 8.99 26.56 -10.08
CA VAL A 291 7.57 26.81 -9.86
C VAL A 291 6.83 26.40 -11.13
N VAL A 292 5.76 25.62 -10.99
CA VAL A 292 4.90 25.24 -12.12
C VAL A 292 3.68 26.14 -12.13
N ILE A 293 3.49 26.89 -13.20
CA ILE A 293 2.34 27.76 -13.42
C ILE A 293 1.58 27.28 -14.63
N ASN A 294 0.29 26.97 -14.46
CA ASN A 294 -0.56 26.43 -15.53
C ASN A 294 0.08 25.22 -16.24
N GLY A 295 0.78 24.36 -15.50
CA GLY A 295 1.48 23.19 -16.05
C GLY A 295 2.83 23.50 -16.73
N LYS A 296 3.30 24.75 -16.69
CA LYS A 296 4.62 25.13 -17.24
C LYS A 296 5.63 25.31 -16.12
N GLU A 297 6.72 24.56 -16.20
CA GLU A 297 7.83 24.62 -15.24
C GLU A 297 8.70 25.85 -15.50
N ILE A 298 8.96 26.63 -14.47
CA ILE A 298 9.69 27.89 -14.53
C ILE A 298 10.73 27.89 -13.41
N THR A 299 12.00 28.09 -13.76
CA THR A 299 13.04 28.39 -12.79
C THR A 299 13.06 29.91 -12.53
N PRO A 300 12.67 30.39 -11.34
CA PRO A 300 12.58 31.81 -11.07
C PRO A 300 13.96 32.44 -10.84
N GLU A 301 14.06 33.73 -11.12
CA GLU A 301 15.10 34.55 -10.53
C GLU A 301 14.67 34.94 -9.11
N VAL A 302 15.49 34.62 -8.08
CA VAL A 302 15.09 34.78 -6.68
C VAL A 302 16.00 35.80 -5.98
N LYS A 303 15.39 36.74 -5.25
CA LYS A 303 16.06 37.61 -4.29
C LYS A 303 15.59 37.24 -2.90
N ALA A 304 16.49 36.69 -2.09
CA ALA A 304 16.20 36.30 -0.73
C ALA A 304 16.68 37.32 0.30
N LYS A 305 15.85 37.60 1.31
CA LYS A 305 16.20 38.36 2.51
C LYS A 305 15.84 37.51 3.74
N ILE A 306 16.86 37.08 4.50
CA ILE A 306 16.69 36.13 5.60
C ILE A 306 17.30 36.78 6.86
N GLU A 307 16.43 37.14 7.82
CA GLU A 307 16.84 37.89 9.04
C GLU A 307 15.93 37.53 10.22
N GLY A 308 16.51 37.26 11.38
CA GLY A 308 15.76 37.03 12.61
C GLY A 308 14.81 35.85 12.53
N ALA A 309 13.53 36.11 12.63
CA ALA A 309 12.48 35.10 12.59
C ALA A 309 11.81 34.95 11.20
N LYS A 310 12.37 35.59 10.15
CA LYS A 310 11.70 35.66 8.84
C LYS A 310 12.65 35.49 7.66
N ALA A 311 12.21 34.77 6.65
CA ALA A 311 12.83 34.71 5.34
C ALA A 311 11.81 35.16 4.28
N SER A 312 12.20 36.07 3.40
CA SER A 312 11.36 36.56 2.29
C SER A 312 12.06 36.30 0.97
N TYR A 313 11.35 35.75 0.01
CA TYR A 313 11.84 35.38 -1.32
C TYR A 313 11.03 36.11 -2.38
N GLU A 314 11.61 37.10 -3.03
CA GLU A 314 11.03 37.75 -4.20
C GLU A 314 11.44 36.98 -5.45
N MET A 315 10.47 36.38 -6.12
CA MET A 315 10.65 35.52 -7.30
C MET A 315 10.15 36.24 -8.55
N THR A 316 10.99 36.32 -9.57
CA THR A 316 10.58 36.78 -10.90
C THR A 316 10.36 35.55 -11.79
N LEU A 317 9.14 35.38 -12.29
CA LEU A 317 8.68 34.24 -13.06
C LEU A 317 8.36 34.69 -14.49
N LYS A 318 9.10 34.17 -15.46
CA LYS A 318 8.94 34.47 -16.88
C LYS A 318 8.90 33.21 -17.70
N TYR A 319 7.90 33.08 -18.54
CA TYR A 319 7.78 32.04 -19.54
C TYR A 319 7.05 32.60 -20.76
N GLU A 320 7.61 32.40 -21.92
CA GLU A 320 7.02 32.75 -23.21
C GLU A 320 6.99 31.49 -24.08
N GLY A 321 5.80 30.99 -24.38
CA GLY A 321 5.62 29.80 -25.22
C GLY A 321 5.92 30.10 -26.69
N GLU A 322 6.58 29.17 -27.36
CA GLU A 322 6.99 29.32 -28.75
C GLU A 322 5.87 28.91 -29.74
N ASP A 323 4.87 28.18 -29.30
CA ASP A 323 3.88 27.53 -30.15
C ASP A 323 2.54 28.28 -30.13
N GLU A 324 2.02 28.70 -31.28
CA GLU A 324 0.80 29.50 -31.38
C GLU A 324 -0.46 28.83 -30.82
N GLU A 325 -0.53 27.48 -30.85
CA GLU A 325 -1.67 26.71 -30.28
C GLU A 325 -1.57 26.50 -28.76
N THR A 326 -0.36 26.58 -28.19
CA THR A 326 -0.11 26.37 -26.77
C THR A 326 0.55 27.56 -26.08
N LYS A 327 0.47 28.74 -26.71
CA LYS A 327 1.13 29.95 -26.25
C LYS A 327 0.57 30.40 -24.90
N ILE A 328 1.34 30.16 -23.84
CA ILE A 328 1.09 30.71 -22.53
C ILE A 328 2.21 31.73 -22.28
N ASN A 329 1.81 32.96 -21.92
CA ASN A 329 2.73 33.99 -21.53
C ASN A 329 2.61 34.26 -20.03
N ILE A 330 3.71 34.07 -19.29
CA ILE A 330 3.77 34.30 -17.86
C ILE A 330 4.88 35.35 -17.62
N ASN A 331 4.49 36.45 -17.03
CA ASN A 331 5.38 37.50 -16.59
C ASN A 331 4.86 38.07 -15.28
N MET A 332 5.39 37.60 -14.17
CA MET A 332 4.90 37.97 -12.84
C MET A 332 6.01 37.96 -11.80
N ASN A 333 5.74 38.66 -10.71
CA ASN A 333 6.52 38.51 -9.49
C ASN A 333 5.66 37.85 -8.42
N MET A 334 6.29 36.95 -7.66
CA MET A 334 5.68 36.28 -6.52
C MET A 334 6.60 36.47 -5.30
N THR A 335 6.01 36.75 -4.15
CA THR A 335 6.75 36.83 -2.89
C THR A 335 6.29 35.69 -1.99
N VAL A 336 7.25 34.87 -1.55
CA VAL A 336 7.03 33.84 -0.54
C VAL A 336 7.70 34.27 0.74
N GLU A 337 7.01 34.10 1.86
CA GLU A 337 7.54 34.37 3.19
C GLU A 337 7.50 33.10 4.03
N ILE A 338 8.61 32.84 4.72
CA ILE A 338 8.71 31.80 5.75
C ILE A 338 8.98 32.53 7.06
N SER A 339 8.15 32.34 8.05
CA SER A 339 8.31 32.95 9.35
C SER A 339 8.11 31.96 10.49
N VAL A 340 8.80 32.20 11.60
CA VAL A 340 8.67 31.37 12.80
C VAL A 340 8.21 32.22 13.96
N LYS A 341 7.26 31.67 14.71
CA LYS A 341 6.77 32.25 15.94
C LYS A 341 6.46 31.14 16.93
N ASP A 342 7.01 31.23 18.13
CA ASP A 342 6.88 30.16 19.11
C ASP A 342 7.32 28.80 18.53
N ASN A 343 6.43 27.82 18.46
CA ASN A 343 6.64 26.51 17.83
C ASN A 343 6.01 26.38 16.44
N ASP A 344 5.54 27.49 15.87
CA ASP A 344 4.84 27.50 14.61
C ASP A 344 5.74 28.05 13.49
N LEU A 345 5.70 27.38 12.34
CA LEU A 345 6.24 27.93 11.10
C LEU A 345 5.08 28.24 10.15
N THR A 346 5.11 29.42 9.57
CA THR A 346 4.21 29.81 8.48
C THR A 346 5.01 29.90 7.18
N TRP A 347 4.56 29.22 6.16
CA TRP A 347 5.01 29.33 4.78
C TRP A 347 3.85 29.92 3.96
N GLU A 348 4.03 31.05 3.32
CA GLU A 348 2.95 31.81 2.72
C GLU A 348 3.40 32.50 1.43
N ILE A 349 2.52 32.49 0.41
CA ILE A 349 2.62 33.38 -0.75
C ILE A 349 1.94 34.70 -0.35
N THR A 350 2.73 35.69 -0.01
CA THR A 350 2.23 36.97 0.50
C THR A 350 1.89 37.96 -0.59
N LYS A 351 2.40 37.77 -1.80
CA LYS A 351 2.16 38.66 -2.92
C LYS A 351 2.28 37.97 -4.27
N ILE A 352 1.33 38.24 -5.15
CA ILE A 352 1.39 37.92 -6.57
C ILE A 352 1.17 39.22 -7.35
N ASP A 353 2.14 39.61 -8.17
CA ASP A 353 2.12 40.82 -8.99
C ASP A 353 2.25 40.46 -10.47
N ARG A 354 1.09 40.31 -11.14
CA ARG A 354 1.02 39.99 -12.58
C ARG A 354 1.34 41.22 -13.40
N LYS A 355 2.25 41.09 -14.36
CA LYS A 355 2.56 42.13 -15.32
C LYS A 355 1.63 42.09 -16.52
N GLU A 356 1.56 43.21 -17.25
CA GLU A 356 0.84 43.30 -18.51
C GLU A 356 1.28 42.22 -19.49
N GLY A 357 0.33 41.58 -20.16
CA GLY A 357 0.58 40.46 -21.06
C GLY A 357 0.64 39.08 -20.41
N THR A 358 0.53 38.98 -19.09
CA THR A 358 0.45 37.67 -18.42
C THR A 358 -0.93 37.04 -18.61
N ASP A 359 -0.97 35.80 -19.08
CA ASP A 359 -2.20 35.04 -19.20
C ASP A 359 -2.85 34.78 -17.83
N LYS A 360 -4.09 34.33 -17.85
CA LYS A 360 -4.83 33.95 -16.64
C LYS A 360 -4.05 32.85 -15.90
N ILE A 361 -3.73 33.09 -14.64
CA ILE A 361 -3.14 32.08 -13.76
C ILE A 361 -4.26 31.20 -13.19
N ALA A 362 -4.24 29.91 -13.49
CA ALA A 362 -5.20 28.95 -13.00
C ALA A 362 -4.61 28.08 -11.87
N SER A 363 -3.30 27.81 -11.92
CA SER A 363 -2.65 27.02 -10.89
C SER A 363 -1.19 27.48 -10.67
N ILE A 364 -0.75 27.34 -9.43
CA ILE A 364 0.64 27.51 -9.01
C ILE A 364 0.97 26.25 -8.22
N ASP A 365 2.10 25.63 -8.52
CA ASP A 365 2.63 24.48 -7.80
C ASP A 365 4.13 24.61 -7.62
N ILE A 366 4.65 24.13 -6.49
CA ILE A 366 6.07 23.97 -6.27
C ILE A 366 6.33 22.47 -6.07
N PRO A 367 6.74 21.78 -7.12
CA PRO A 367 6.90 20.34 -7.09
C PRO A 367 7.88 19.91 -6.00
N GLN A 368 7.54 18.82 -5.31
CA GLN A 368 8.39 18.21 -4.28
C GLN A 368 8.74 19.12 -3.08
N LEU A 369 7.95 20.16 -2.82
CA LEU A 369 8.11 20.98 -1.63
C LEU A 369 7.62 20.22 -0.39
N ASN A 370 8.48 19.45 0.24
CA ASN A 370 8.19 18.75 1.47
C ASN A 370 8.40 19.68 2.66
N LEU A 371 7.33 20.10 3.30
CA LEU A 371 7.42 20.94 4.49
C LEU A 371 7.78 20.13 5.73
N LEU A 372 7.32 18.90 5.82
CA LEU A 372 7.66 17.95 6.88
C LEU A 372 8.01 16.60 6.27
N SER A 373 9.04 15.94 6.76
CA SER A 373 9.38 14.57 6.39
C SER A 373 10.00 13.80 7.55
N VAL A 374 9.77 12.48 7.57
CA VAL A 374 10.39 11.52 8.47
C VAL A 374 10.92 10.34 7.67
N ASP A 375 11.98 9.74 8.15
CA ASP A 375 12.45 8.47 7.65
C ASP A 375 11.58 7.36 8.25
N GLN A 376 10.99 6.50 7.42
CA GLN A 376 10.09 5.43 7.89
C GLN A 376 10.77 4.41 8.81
N VAL A 377 12.10 4.34 8.76
CA VAL A 377 12.89 3.46 9.64
C VAL A 377 13.26 4.14 10.97
N GLU A 378 12.96 5.43 11.15
CA GLU A 378 13.10 6.08 12.45
C GLU A 378 12.19 5.45 13.50
N GLU A 379 12.68 5.40 14.72
CA GLU A 379 11.88 4.94 15.86
C GLU A 379 10.63 5.81 16.02
N ASN A 380 9.46 5.19 16.13
CA ASN A 380 8.15 5.82 16.23
C ASN A 380 7.77 6.72 15.03
N ALA A 381 8.36 6.51 13.85
CA ALA A 381 7.88 7.18 12.65
C ALA A 381 6.45 6.75 12.35
N SER A 382 5.53 7.69 12.32
CA SER A 382 4.13 7.42 11.98
C SER A 382 3.48 8.63 11.32
N PHE A 383 2.33 8.38 10.70
CA PHE A 383 1.51 9.39 10.05
C PHE A 383 0.05 9.28 10.53
N ALA A 384 -0.60 10.43 10.71
CA ALA A 384 -2.05 10.53 10.87
C ALA A 384 -2.59 11.66 10.00
N GLY A 385 -3.67 11.41 9.28
CA GLY A 385 -4.31 12.41 8.42
C GLY A 385 -5.82 12.43 8.57
N ALA A 386 -6.42 13.62 8.47
CA ALA A 386 -7.86 13.77 8.44
C ALA A 386 -8.37 13.72 7.00
N VAL A 387 -9.34 12.86 6.75
CA VAL A 387 -10.03 12.71 5.48
C VAL A 387 -11.45 13.20 5.63
N LYS A 388 -11.87 14.14 4.78
CA LYS A 388 -13.28 14.52 4.66
C LYS A 388 -14.05 13.38 3.97
N SER A 389 -15.08 12.84 4.62
CA SER A 389 -15.93 11.83 3.98
C SER A 389 -16.89 12.52 3.00
N THR A 390 -16.80 12.16 1.73
CA THR A 390 -17.75 12.58 0.68
C THR A 390 -19.02 11.71 0.63
N ASP A 391 -19.06 10.63 1.43
CA ASP A 391 -20.22 9.74 1.50
C ASP A 391 -21.28 10.32 2.42
N THR A 392 -22.37 10.83 1.85
CA THR A 392 -23.51 11.39 2.58
C THR A 392 -24.21 10.40 3.53
N LYS A 393 -23.93 9.10 3.40
CA LYS A 393 -24.44 8.05 4.29
C LYS A 393 -23.53 7.75 5.48
N LYS A 394 -22.30 8.22 5.44
CA LYS A 394 -21.32 8.07 6.50
C LYS A 394 -20.89 9.46 6.95
N SER A 395 -21.65 10.07 7.82
CA SER A 395 -21.29 11.35 8.41
C SER A 395 -20.02 11.24 9.25
N GLY A 396 -19.06 12.11 8.99
CA GLY A 396 -17.90 12.35 9.86
C GLY A 396 -16.57 12.25 9.15
N ASP A 397 -15.67 13.13 9.54
CA ASP A 397 -14.27 13.09 9.16
C ASP A 397 -13.62 11.84 9.75
N LYS A 398 -12.75 11.20 8.99
CA LYS A 398 -12.00 10.04 9.46
C LYS A 398 -10.54 10.40 9.64
N PHE A 399 -9.98 10.00 10.76
CA PHE A 399 -8.55 9.88 10.91
C PHE A 399 -8.08 8.55 10.31
N ILE A 400 -7.08 8.64 9.45
CA ILE A 400 -6.37 7.48 8.93
C ILE A 400 -4.97 7.55 9.53
N THR A 401 -4.56 6.47 10.18
CA THR A 401 -3.23 6.30 10.74
C THR A 401 -2.47 5.26 9.94
N PHE A 402 -1.17 5.48 9.78
CA PHE A 402 -0.24 4.52 9.18
C PHE A 402 0.85 4.24 10.21
N ASP A 403 0.56 3.33 11.13
CA ASP A 403 1.45 3.02 12.25
C ASP A 403 2.60 2.10 11.86
N ASP A 404 2.42 1.31 10.79
CA ASP A 404 3.38 0.29 10.36
C ASP A 404 4.26 0.69 9.18
N GLY A 405 4.46 1.97 8.98
CA GLY A 405 5.52 2.49 8.13
C GLY A 405 5.28 2.30 6.68
N PHE A 406 5.33 1.38 5.96
CA PHE A 406 5.42 1.39 4.52
C PHE A 406 4.06 1.48 3.80
N VAL A 407 3.82 2.61 3.19
CA VAL A 407 2.84 2.71 2.10
C VAL A 407 3.63 2.90 0.82
N ALA A 408 3.65 1.90 -0.05
CA ALA A 408 4.36 1.96 -1.33
C ALA A 408 3.95 3.22 -2.11
N GLN A 409 4.92 3.98 -2.57
CA GLN A 409 4.86 5.17 -3.43
C GLN A 409 3.44 5.72 -3.64
N LYS A 410 2.88 6.33 -2.62
CA LYS A 410 1.50 6.77 -2.62
C LYS A 410 1.45 8.28 -2.38
N SER A 411 0.67 8.98 -3.20
CA SER A 411 0.32 10.37 -2.98
C SER A 411 -1.16 10.43 -2.63
N VAL A 412 -1.47 10.93 -1.44
CA VAL A 412 -2.85 11.01 -0.93
C VAL A 412 -3.10 12.38 -0.32
N GLY A 413 -4.19 13.01 -0.71
CA GLY A 413 -4.61 14.30 -0.18
C GLY A 413 -5.39 14.17 1.14
N TYR A 414 -5.14 15.12 2.05
CA TYR A 414 -5.77 15.24 3.36
C TYR A 414 -6.15 16.70 3.66
N VAL A 415 -7.07 16.87 4.59
CA VAL A 415 -7.43 18.23 5.07
C VAL A 415 -6.29 18.79 5.93
N TYR A 416 -5.75 17.97 6.80
CA TYR A 416 -4.52 18.22 7.57
C TYR A 416 -3.84 16.90 7.89
N GLY A 417 -2.53 16.93 8.14
CA GLY A 417 -1.75 15.75 8.44
C GLY A 417 -0.75 15.98 9.56
N PHE A 418 -0.39 14.90 10.23
CA PHE A 418 0.61 14.89 11.29
C PHE A 418 1.66 13.83 10.97
N LEU A 419 2.91 14.15 11.24
CA LEU A 419 4.02 13.20 11.25
C LEU A 419 4.64 13.15 12.64
N THR A 420 5.09 11.97 13.03
CA THR A 420 5.85 11.77 14.26
C THR A 420 7.19 11.12 13.96
N ASN A 421 8.16 11.43 14.77
CA ASN A 421 9.39 10.67 14.89
C ASN A 421 9.68 10.37 16.36
N LYS A 422 10.85 9.81 16.66
CA LYS A 422 11.26 9.40 18.00
C LYS A 422 10.92 10.41 19.11
N ASN A 423 11.07 11.71 18.84
CA ASN A 423 11.05 12.74 19.86
C ASN A 423 10.01 13.84 19.65
N LEU A 424 9.44 13.93 18.43
CA LEU A 424 8.61 15.05 18.02
C LEU A 424 7.37 14.61 17.27
N SER A 425 6.34 15.44 17.37
CA SER A 425 5.17 15.40 16.48
C SER A 425 5.00 16.77 15.84
N ALA A 426 4.73 16.79 14.55
CA ALA A 426 4.49 18.01 13.81
C ALA A 426 3.25 17.86 12.92
N GLY A 427 2.43 18.90 12.87
CA GLY A 427 1.24 18.96 12.02
C GLY A 427 1.43 19.95 10.87
N LEU A 428 0.84 19.64 9.72
CA LEU A 428 0.72 20.53 8.59
C LEU A 428 -0.76 20.74 8.26
N PHE A 429 -1.15 22.00 8.10
CA PHE A 429 -2.48 22.39 7.69
C PHE A 429 -2.42 23.69 6.88
N SER A 430 -3.43 23.90 6.04
CA SER A 430 -3.59 25.10 5.24
C SER A 430 -4.71 25.96 5.83
N ASN A 431 -4.56 27.28 5.72
CA ASN A 431 -5.62 28.24 6.06
C ASN A 431 -6.52 28.59 4.86
N SER A 432 -6.45 27.86 3.77
CA SER A 432 -7.34 28.05 2.61
C SER A 432 -8.80 27.93 3.03
N GLU A 433 -9.67 28.84 2.53
CA GLU A 433 -11.09 28.86 2.83
C GLU A 433 -11.93 27.92 1.93
N ALA A 434 -11.31 27.32 0.92
CA ALA A 434 -12.01 26.41 0.02
C ALA A 434 -12.39 25.10 0.73
N GLU A 435 -13.69 24.85 0.86
CA GLU A 435 -14.22 23.72 1.67
C GLU A 435 -13.90 22.33 1.10
N ASP A 436 -13.62 22.22 -0.21
CA ASP A 436 -13.51 20.96 -0.91
C ASP A 436 -12.07 20.53 -1.26
N ASP A 437 -11.07 21.36 -0.95
CA ASP A 437 -9.69 21.10 -1.33
C ASP A 437 -8.97 20.20 -0.32
N LEU A 438 -8.35 19.16 -0.83
CA LEU A 438 -7.37 18.36 -0.10
C LEU A 438 -6.05 19.16 -0.06
N ARG A 439 -5.80 19.85 1.05
CA ARG A 439 -4.81 20.92 1.19
C ARG A 439 -3.43 20.45 1.60
N VAL A 440 -3.35 19.23 2.07
CA VAL A 440 -2.11 18.59 2.48
C VAL A 440 -1.98 17.28 1.73
N ILE A 441 -0.86 17.07 1.08
CA ILE A 441 -0.57 15.83 0.38
C ILE A 441 0.48 15.07 1.18
N MET A 442 0.12 13.85 1.57
CA MET A 442 1.08 12.90 2.11
C MET A 442 1.70 12.12 0.94
N ASN A 443 3.01 12.15 0.87
CA ASN A 443 3.79 11.33 -0.04
C ASN A 443 4.58 10.31 0.76
N SER A 444 4.53 9.06 0.34
CA SER A 444 5.37 8.00 0.89
C SER A 444 6.24 7.41 -0.19
N GLY A 445 7.50 7.29 0.11
CA GLY A 445 8.52 6.64 -0.73
C GLY A 445 8.99 5.35 -0.09
N ALA A 446 10.12 4.84 -0.59
CA ALA A 446 10.72 3.63 -0.06
C ALA A 446 11.20 3.79 1.39
N ASP A 447 11.64 4.98 1.77
CA ASP A 447 12.27 5.27 3.06
C ASP A 447 11.65 6.47 3.79
N THR A 448 10.81 7.27 3.14
CA THR A 448 10.30 8.52 3.73
C THR A 448 8.79 8.62 3.68
N MET A 449 8.23 9.27 4.70
CA MET A 449 6.90 9.88 4.67
C MET A 449 7.06 11.39 4.73
N SER A 450 6.38 12.12 3.87
CA SER A 450 6.46 13.58 3.83
C SER A 450 5.12 14.23 3.66
N LEU A 451 4.98 15.43 4.20
CA LEU A 451 3.84 16.29 4.00
C LEU A 451 4.25 17.52 3.20
N THR A 452 3.48 17.81 2.17
CA THR A 452 3.60 19.03 1.38
C THR A 452 2.24 19.69 1.28
N SER A 453 2.20 20.99 0.96
CA SER A 453 0.91 21.59 0.63
C SER A 453 0.45 21.11 -0.74
N ALA A 454 -0.88 21.06 -0.92
CA ALA A 454 -1.47 20.76 -2.21
C ALA A 454 -1.19 21.89 -3.22
N GLN A 455 -1.40 21.56 -4.48
CA GLN A 455 -1.35 22.55 -5.56
C GLN A 455 -2.35 23.70 -5.30
N TRP A 456 -1.89 24.94 -5.43
CA TRP A 456 -2.74 26.10 -5.29
C TRP A 456 -3.47 26.39 -6.61
N TYR A 457 -4.78 26.49 -6.54
CA TYR A 457 -5.60 26.98 -7.63
C TYR A 457 -5.85 28.47 -7.42
N TYR A 458 -5.51 29.26 -8.42
CA TYR A 458 -5.69 30.70 -8.40
C TYR A 458 -6.67 31.09 -9.50
N GLU A 459 -7.88 31.46 -9.12
CA GLU A 459 -8.80 32.13 -10.04
C GLU A 459 -8.53 33.63 -10.01
N ALA A 460 -7.96 34.14 -11.10
CA ALA A 460 -7.84 35.57 -11.31
C ALA A 460 -9.22 36.17 -11.58
N GLY A 461 -9.94 36.43 -10.51
CA GLY A 461 -11.12 37.31 -10.58
C GLY A 461 -10.67 38.76 -10.74
N ASP A 462 -11.59 39.65 -11.16
CA ASP A 462 -11.37 41.10 -11.34
C ASP A 462 -10.86 41.85 -10.08
N LYS A 463 -10.72 41.17 -8.97
CA LYS A 463 -10.32 41.72 -7.66
C LYS A 463 -8.95 41.25 -7.16
N GLY A 464 -8.09 40.73 -8.00
CA GLY A 464 -6.77 40.29 -7.59
C GLY A 464 -6.88 39.32 -6.42
N GLY A 465 -7.10 38.02 -6.70
CA GLY A 465 -7.27 37.02 -5.65
C GLY A 465 -6.05 36.99 -4.75
N GLN A 466 -6.27 36.89 -3.46
CA GLN A 466 -5.26 36.46 -2.51
C GLN A 466 -5.21 34.94 -2.55
N ALA A 467 -3.99 34.39 -2.70
CA ALA A 467 -3.78 32.96 -2.56
C ALA A 467 -3.85 32.57 -1.09
#